data_f36de5031f1a137671c441434371dd8a
#
_entry.id   f36de5031f1a137671c441434371dd8a
#
_cell.length_a   1.000
_cell.length_b   1.000
_cell.length_c   1.000
_cell.angle_alpha   90.00
_cell.angle_beta   90.00
_cell.angle_gamma   90.00
#
_symmetry.space_group_name_H-M   'P 1'
#
loop_
_entity.id
_entity.type
_entity.pdbx_description
1 polymer ?
#
loop_
_entity_poly.entity_id
_entity_poly.type
_entity_poly.pdbx_seq_one_letter_code
_entity_poly.pdbx_strand_id
1 'polypeptide(L)'
;MPNYALCPGTEAAPVSISHIALQMACALEWTWRNIAKFAGDPGRITVAGHSAGGHLAAMLLGCRWKRVAPDLPQRLVRNALAVSGLFDLEPVRRTPSFQVSLKLSPEEVRRTSPALWPAPAAGRLYAVAGGLESEEFIRQNEAIARAWGPRAVPVCELAPGLDHFSIVDALADPTHRLHELAVELLERRD
;
A
#
# COMPACT_ATOMS: atom_id res chain seq x y z
N MET A 1 -9.84 -4.29 9.51
CA MET A 1 -9.07 -3.08 9.18
C MET A 1 -8.40 -2.57 10.44
N PRO A 2 -7.08 -2.45 10.50
CA PRO A 2 -6.42 -1.86 11.66
C PRO A 2 -6.58 -0.34 11.68
N ASN A 3 -6.68 0.23 12.88
CA ASN A 3 -6.54 1.67 13.08
C ASN A 3 -5.06 2.05 13.18
N TYR A 4 -4.74 3.30 12.85
CA TYR A 4 -3.43 3.89 13.03
C TYR A 4 -3.53 5.37 13.40
N ALA A 5 -2.47 5.91 13.99
CA ALA A 5 -2.39 7.32 14.33
C ALA A 5 -2.38 8.19 13.06
N LEU A 6 -2.94 9.39 13.16
CA LEU A 6 -3.01 10.33 12.02
C LEU A 6 -1.95 11.43 12.16
N CYS A 7 -1.34 11.81 11.03
CA CYS A 7 -0.47 12.97 10.95
C CYS A 7 -1.27 14.27 11.16
N PRO A 8 -0.68 15.26 11.84
CA PRO A 8 0.68 15.30 12.39
C PRO A 8 0.81 14.72 13.81
N GLY A 9 -0.26 14.14 14.38
CA GLY A 9 -0.33 13.79 15.79
C GLY A 9 -0.49 15.02 16.67
N THR A 10 0.08 14.96 17.86
CA THR A 10 0.16 16.09 18.80
C THR A 10 1.60 16.57 18.95
N GLU A 11 1.81 17.73 19.55
CA GLU A 11 3.16 18.24 19.83
C GLU A 11 3.95 17.29 20.76
N ALA A 12 3.26 16.70 21.75
CA ALA A 12 3.85 15.72 22.67
C ALA A 12 4.05 14.32 22.05
N ALA A 13 3.29 13.99 21.00
CA ALA A 13 3.35 12.70 20.31
C ALA A 13 3.22 12.91 18.78
N PRO A 14 4.28 13.39 18.13
CA PRO A 14 4.26 13.64 16.70
C PRO A 14 4.16 12.33 15.92
N VAL A 15 3.35 12.35 14.86
CA VAL A 15 3.13 11.21 13.97
C VAL A 15 3.66 11.52 12.59
N SER A 16 4.47 10.63 12.05
CA SER A 16 4.97 10.66 10.67
C SER A 16 4.46 9.46 9.87
N ILE A 17 4.63 9.48 8.56
CA ILE A 17 4.30 8.33 7.69
C ILE A 17 5.10 7.10 8.11
N SER A 18 6.38 7.26 8.48
CA SER A 18 7.20 6.15 9.00
C SER A 18 6.62 5.54 10.27
N HIS A 19 6.07 6.36 11.19
CA HIS A 19 5.38 5.84 12.39
C HIS A 19 4.15 5.02 12.02
N ILE A 20 3.33 5.51 11.10
CA ILE A 20 2.14 4.79 10.61
C ILE A 20 2.55 3.46 9.98
N ALA A 21 3.57 3.46 9.15
CA ALA A 21 4.09 2.23 8.53
C ALA A 21 4.55 1.19 9.56
N LEU A 22 5.21 1.63 10.65
CA LEU A 22 5.60 0.74 11.76
C LEU A 22 4.38 0.20 12.50
N GLN A 23 3.34 1.02 12.76
CA GLN A 23 2.10 0.55 13.36
C GLN A 23 1.44 -0.54 12.51
N MET A 24 1.43 -0.37 11.18
CA MET A 24 0.90 -1.38 10.26
C MET A 24 1.76 -2.64 10.23
N ALA A 25 3.08 -2.51 10.32
CA ALA A 25 3.99 -3.65 10.42
C ALA A 25 3.73 -4.44 11.71
N CYS A 26 3.53 -3.78 12.84
CA CYS A 26 3.17 -4.42 14.11
C CYS A 26 1.79 -5.11 14.04
N ALA A 27 0.81 -4.49 13.38
CA ALA A 27 -0.51 -5.07 13.18
C ALA A 27 -0.43 -6.37 12.35
N LEU A 28 0.41 -6.39 11.31
CA LEU A 28 0.62 -7.59 10.49
C LEU A 28 1.46 -8.66 11.21
N GLU A 29 2.43 -8.27 12.02
CA GLU A 29 3.14 -9.20 12.92
C GLU A 29 2.15 -9.88 13.86
N TRP A 30 1.27 -9.11 14.51
CA TRP A 30 0.21 -9.66 15.35
C TRP A 30 -0.71 -10.59 14.57
N THR A 31 -1.14 -10.18 13.37
CA THR A 31 -1.99 -10.99 12.50
C THR A 31 -1.30 -12.31 12.16
N TRP A 32 -0.05 -12.28 11.74
CA TRP A 32 0.69 -13.49 11.41
C TRP A 32 0.81 -14.46 12.60
N ARG A 33 1.04 -13.93 13.83
CA ARG A 33 1.15 -14.75 15.03
C ARG A 33 -0.17 -15.33 15.52
N ASN A 34 -1.30 -14.73 15.17
CA ASN A 34 -2.58 -15.05 15.81
C ASN A 34 -3.66 -15.54 14.84
N ILE A 35 -3.57 -15.25 13.54
CA ILE A 35 -4.68 -15.47 12.61
C ILE A 35 -5.12 -16.94 12.49
N ALA A 36 -4.21 -17.88 12.75
CA ALA A 36 -4.55 -19.31 12.78
C ALA A 36 -5.57 -19.66 13.87
N LYS A 37 -5.64 -18.90 14.96
CA LYS A 37 -6.66 -19.05 16.01
C LYS A 37 -8.07 -18.67 15.53
N PHE A 38 -8.15 -17.95 14.40
CA PHE A 38 -9.38 -17.48 13.77
C PHE A 38 -9.62 -18.15 12.41
N ALA A 39 -9.08 -19.36 12.22
CA ALA A 39 -9.16 -20.14 10.99
C ALA A 39 -8.54 -19.48 9.75
N GLY A 40 -7.70 -18.45 9.91
CA GLY A 40 -6.94 -17.86 8.83
C GLY A 40 -5.58 -18.55 8.63
N ASP A 41 -5.01 -18.38 7.44
CA ASP A 41 -3.70 -18.95 7.09
C ASP A 41 -2.62 -17.84 7.18
N PRO A 42 -1.69 -17.92 8.15
CA PRO A 42 -0.60 -16.94 8.28
C PRO A 42 0.38 -16.98 7.08
N GLY A 43 0.37 -18.04 6.29
CA GLY A 43 1.15 -18.15 5.07
C GLY A 43 0.52 -17.45 3.85
N ARG A 44 -0.69 -16.89 3.98
CA ARG A 44 -1.48 -16.33 2.87
C ARG A 44 -1.99 -14.91 3.13
N ILE A 45 -1.17 -14.06 3.71
CA ILE A 45 -1.55 -12.68 4.02
C ILE A 45 -1.42 -11.82 2.76
N THR A 46 -2.54 -11.30 2.30
CA THR A 46 -2.65 -10.27 1.26
C THR A 46 -3.15 -8.98 1.91
N VAL A 47 -2.61 -7.85 1.49
CA VAL A 47 -3.03 -6.53 1.99
C VAL A 47 -3.67 -5.73 0.86
N ALA A 48 -4.71 -4.96 1.20
CA ALA A 48 -5.35 -4.04 0.26
C ALA A 48 -5.53 -2.68 0.91
N GLY A 49 -5.48 -1.63 0.12
CA GLY A 49 -5.71 -0.29 0.61
C GLY A 49 -6.00 0.71 -0.49
N HIS A 50 -6.73 1.76 -0.13
CA HIS A 50 -7.08 2.85 -1.01
C HIS A 50 -6.33 4.13 -0.60
N SER A 51 -5.90 4.92 -1.57
CA SER A 51 -5.24 6.22 -1.36
C SER A 51 -3.99 6.07 -0.45
N ALA A 52 -3.97 6.71 0.71
CA ALA A 52 -2.94 6.49 1.73
C ALA A 52 -2.82 5.01 2.16
N GLY A 53 -3.92 4.26 2.17
CA GLY A 53 -3.90 2.81 2.39
C GLY A 53 -3.24 2.04 1.25
N GLY A 54 -3.39 2.48 0.00
CA GLY A 54 -2.69 1.92 -1.17
C GLY A 54 -1.18 2.14 -1.08
N HIS A 55 -0.76 3.32 -0.62
CA HIS A 55 0.63 3.61 -0.29
C HIS A 55 1.17 2.64 0.78
N LEU A 56 0.44 2.49 1.90
CA LEU A 56 0.84 1.57 2.98
C LEU A 56 0.89 0.11 2.50
N ALA A 57 -0.02 -0.32 1.64
CA ALA A 57 -0.02 -1.67 1.08
C ALA A 57 1.27 -1.95 0.29
N ALA A 58 1.73 -1.00 -0.53
CA ALA A 58 3.01 -1.11 -1.24
C ALA A 58 4.20 -1.11 -0.27
N MET A 59 4.20 -0.24 0.76
CA MET A 59 5.24 -0.22 1.78
C MET A 59 5.34 -1.58 2.51
N LEU A 60 4.22 -2.19 2.87
CA LEU A 60 4.17 -3.47 3.57
C LEU A 60 4.62 -4.63 2.69
N LEU A 61 4.34 -4.60 1.39
CA LEU A 61 4.86 -5.58 0.44
C LEU A 61 6.38 -5.50 0.31
N GLY A 62 6.95 -4.27 0.30
CA GLY A 62 8.39 -4.01 0.26
C GLY A 62 9.10 -4.14 1.63
N CYS A 63 8.38 -4.43 2.70
CA CYS A 63 8.91 -4.45 4.06
C CYS A 63 9.96 -5.55 4.26
N ARG A 64 11.04 -5.21 4.96
CA ARG A 64 12.08 -6.17 5.37
C ARG A 64 11.68 -6.83 6.70
N TRP A 65 10.75 -7.76 6.65
CA TRP A 65 10.11 -8.37 7.81
C TRP A 65 11.09 -8.92 8.85
N LYS A 66 12.24 -9.49 8.44
CA LYS A 66 13.30 -9.94 9.34
C LYS A 66 13.92 -8.82 10.17
N ARG A 67 13.73 -7.55 9.78
CA ARG A 67 14.15 -6.39 10.55
C ARG A 67 13.08 -5.87 11.51
N VAL A 68 11.83 -6.28 11.32
CA VAL A 68 10.75 -6.05 12.28
C VAL A 68 10.89 -7.02 13.45
N ALA A 69 10.95 -8.32 13.16
CA ALA A 69 11.31 -9.34 14.13
C ALA A 69 12.04 -10.52 13.45
N PRO A 70 13.09 -11.10 14.10
CA PRO A 70 13.94 -12.13 13.46
C PRO A 70 13.21 -13.43 13.11
N ASP A 71 12.15 -13.75 13.83
CA ASP A 71 11.35 -14.96 13.65
C ASP A 71 10.28 -14.82 12.53
N LEU A 72 9.93 -13.59 12.11
CA LEU A 72 8.97 -13.38 11.03
C LEU A 72 9.47 -13.96 9.71
N PRO A 73 8.55 -14.49 8.85
CA PRO A 73 8.94 -14.96 7.53
C PRO A 73 9.43 -13.80 6.65
N GLN A 74 10.37 -14.05 5.77
CA GLN A 74 10.88 -13.02 4.84
C GLN A 74 9.77 -12.45 3.94
N ARG A 75 8.74 -13.24 3.66
CA ARG A 75 7.58 -12.91 2.82
C ARG A 75 6.31 -13.00 3.67
N LEU A 76 6.17 -12.17 4.68
CA LEU A 76 4.95 -12.14 5.51
C LEU A 76 3.75 -11.67 4.69
N VAL A 77 3.88 -10.58 3.96
CA VAL A 77 2.89 -10.15 2.97
C VAL A 77 3.20 -10.85 1.65
N ARG A 78 2.22 -11.58 1.14
CA ARG A 78 2.32 -12.32 -0.12
C ARG A 78 2.02 -11.46 -1.32
N ASN A 79 0.93 -10.70 -1.26
CA ASN A 79 0.46 -9.84 -2.33
C ASN A 79 -0.14 -8.56 -1.77
N ALA A 80 -0.26 -7.54 -2.60
CA ALA A 80 -0.87 -6.28 -2.26
C ALA A 80 -1.76 -5.76 -3.40
N LEU A 81 -2.91 -5.18 -3.05
CA LEU A 81 -3.75 -4.39 -3.93
C LEU A 81 -3.68 -2.94 -3.49
N ALA A 82 -3.16 -2.09 -4.34
CA ALA A 82 -3.14 -0.65 -4.13
C ALA A 82 -4.14 0.02 -5.07
N VAL A 83 -5.19 0.56 -4.49
CA VAL A 83 -6.19 1.34 -5.21
C VAL A 83 -5.87 2.81 -5.02
N SER A 84 -5.63 3.52 -6.11
CA SER A 84 -5.31 4.96 -6.11
C SER A 84 -4.16 5.31 -5.16
N GLY A 85 -3.12 4.48 -5.15
CA GLY A 85 -1.99 4.60 -4.21
C GLY A 85 -1.05 5.74 -4.56
N LEU A 86 -0.25 6.17 -3.57
CA LEU A 86 0.81 7.16 -3.72
C LEU A 86 2.16 6.47 -3.52
N PHE A 87 3.05 6.52 -4.49
CA PHE A 87 4.28 5.73 -4.45
C PHE A 87 5.56 6.59 -4.54
N ASP A 88 5.41 7.85 -4.94
CA ASP A 88 6.43 8.90 -4.92
C ASP A 88 5.84 10.10 -4.17
N LEU A 89 6.36 10.38 -2.98
CA LEU A 89 5.81 11.42 -2.11
C LEU A 89 6.41 12.83 -2.35
N GLU A 90 7.32 13.00 -3.31
CA GLU A 90 7.87 14.32 -3.58
C GLU A 90 6.81 15.33 -4.06
N PRO A 91 5.86 15.01 -4.95
CA PRO A 91 4.75 15.90 -5.27
C PRO A 91 3.87 16.22 -4.06
N VAL A 92 3.61 15.24 -3.20
CA VAL A 92 2.84 15.43 -1.96
C VAL A 92 3.57 16.41 -1.02
N ARG A 93 4.90 16.27 -0.88
CA ARG A 93 5.73 17.18 -0.08
C ARG A 93 5.66 18.62 -0.59
N ARG A 94 5.56 18.80 -1.91
CA ARG A 94 5.48 20.14 -2.55
C ARG A 94 4.09 20.76 -2.51
N THR A 95 3.08 20.02 -2.08
CA THR A 95 1.70 20.49 -1.99
C THR A 95 1.47 21.15 -0.63
N PRO A 96 1.26 22.47 -0.54
CA PRO A 96 1.22 23.20 0.73
C PRO A 96 0.16 22.67 1.71
N SER A 97 -1.02 22.31 1.24
CA SER A 97 -2.11 21.79 2.08
C SER A 97 -1.74 20.48 2.77
N PHE A 98 -1.06 19.57 2.09
CA PHE A 98 -0.57 18.33 2.70
C PHE A 98 0.61 18.55 3.63
N GLN A 99 1.49 19.50 3.29
CA GLN A 99 2.68 19.76 4.09
C GLN A 99 2.37 20.28 5.49
N VAL A 100 1.25 20.96 5.68
CA VAL A 100 0.78 21.39 7.01
C VAL A 100 0.64 20.21 7.98
N SER A 101 0.08 19.11 7.50
CA SER A 101 -0.20 17.92 8.32
C SER A 101 0.92 16.88 8.25
N LEU A 102 1.50 16.64 7.08
CA LEU A 102 2.46 15.56 6.90
C LEU A 102 3.89 15.96 7.29
N LYS A 103 4.23 17.24 7.21
CA LYS A 103 5.56 17.80 7.56
C LYS A 103 6.72 16.99 6.94
N LEU A 104 6.57 16.61 5.68
CA LEU A 104 7.51 15.74 4.97
C LEU A 104 8.86 16.43 4.77
N SER A 105 9.90 15.85 5.32
CA SER A 105 11.28 16.20 4.94
C SER A 105 11.71 15.43 3.67
N PRO A 106 12.75 15.90 2.95
CA PRO A 106 13.30 15.12 1.83
C PRO A 106 13.78 13.72 2.23
N GLU A 107 14.21 13.54 3.47
CA GLU A 107 14.61 12.24 4.01
C GLU A 107 13.41 11.32 4.20
N GLU A 108 12.32 11.85 4.79
CA GLU A 108 11.07 11.10 4.98
C GLU A 108 10.49 10.69 3.63
N VAL A 109 10.51 11.57 2.62
CA VAL A 109 10.10 11.24 1.24
C VAL A 109 10.88 10.03 0.72
N ARG A 110 12.22 10.05 0.80
CA ARG A 110 13.05 8.92 0.33
C ARG A 110 12.76 7.64 1.10
N ARG A 111 12.51 7.76 2.40
CA ARG A 111 12.22 6.62 3.29
C ARG A 111 10.86 6.01 3.04
N THR A 112 9.87 6.79 2.63
CA THR A 112 8.47 6.38 2.54
C THR A 112 7.89 6.41 1.13
N SER A 113 8.71 6.54 0.10
CA SER A 113 8.29 6.46 -1.31
C SER A 113 8.65 5.11 -1.91
N PRO A 114 7.71 4.16 -2.02
CA PRO A 114 7.96 2.83 -2.58
C PRO A 114 8.56 2.84 -3.99
N ALA A 115 8.20 3.81 -4.83
CA ALA A 115 8.76 3.95 -6.17
C ALA A 115 10.27 4.27 -6.19
N LEU A 116 10.85 4.70 -5.05
CA LEU A 116 12.28 4.94 -4.91
C LEU A 116 13.03 3.72 -4.33
N TRP A 117 12.33 2.64 -4.02
CA TRP A 117 12.91 1.44 -3.46
C TRP A 117 13.18 0.38 -4.53
N PRO A 118 14.11 -0.54 -4.30
CA PRO A 118 14.21 -1.73 -5.14
C PRO A 118 12.90 -2.52 -5.09
N ALA A 119 12.52 -3.09 -6.22
CA ALA A 119 11.34 -3.96 -6.29
C ALA A 119 11.45 -5.09 -5.27
N PRO A 120 10.34 -5.52 -4.65
CA PRO A 120 10.34 -6.65 -3.74
C PRO A 120 10.81 -7.92 -4.50
N ALA A 121 11.67 -8.71 -3.83
CA ALA A 121 12.21 -9.94 -4.43
C ALA A 121 11.12 -10.97 -4.75
N ALA A 122 9.98 -10.88 -4.08
CA ALA A 122 8.83 -11.77 -4.26
C ALA A 122 7.54 -11.07 -3.84
N GLY A 123 6.40 -11.63 -4.25
CA GLY A 123 5.08 -11.03 -4.09
C GLY A 123 4.72 -10.14 -5.28
N ARG A 124 3.46 -9.75 -5.33
CA ARG A 124 2.91 -8.95 -6.43
C ARG A 124 2.11 -7.79 -5.89
N LEU A 125 2.29 -6.64 -6.51
CA LEU A 125 1.45 -5.46 -6.32
C LEU A 125 0.54 -5.35 -7.53
N TYR A 126 -0.77 -5.31 -7.31
CA TYR A 126 -1.72 -4.85 -8.31
C TYR A 126 -2.01 -3.38 -8.03
N ALA A 127 -1.75 -2.52 -8.99
CA ALA A 127 -1.93 -1.09 -8.88
C ALA A 127 -3.06 -0.65 -9.81
N VAL A 128 -4.14 -0.11 -9.25
CA VAL A 128 -5.32 0.34 -10.01
C VAL A 128 -5.67 1.75 -9.56
N ALA A 129 -5.94 2.64 -10.51
CA ALA A 129 -6.44 3.99 -10.25
C ALA A 129 -7.71 4.26 -11.06
N GLY A 130 -8.52 5.21 -10.63
CA GLY A 130 -9.68 5.64 -11.40
C GLY A 130 -9.27 6.41 -12.65
N GLY A 131 -9.95 6.14 -13.76
CA GLY A 131 -9.66 6.80 -15.03
C GLY A 131 -10.08 8.29 -15.07
N LEU A 132 -10.88 8.74 -14.11
CA LEU A 132 -11.29 10.14 -13.93
C LEU A 132 -10.53 10.84 -12.79
N GLU A 133 -9.52 10.19 -12.21
CA GLU A 133 -8.68 10.82 -11.20
C GLU A 133 -7.76 11.89 -11.81
N SER A 134 -7.11 12.68 -10.95
CA SER A 134 -6.14 13.67 -11.43
C SER A 134 -4.95 12.98 -12.13
N GLU A 135 -4.31 13.73 -13.04
CA GLU A 135 -3.11 13.27 -13.74
C GLU A 135 -2.01 12.77 -12.77
N GLU A 136 -1.96 13.34 -11.56
CA GLU A 136 -0.99 12.91 -10.56
C GLU A 136 -1.28 11.49 -10.06
N PHE A 137 -2.54 11.10 -9.78
CA PHE A 137 -2.84 9.73 -9.39
C PHE A 137 -2.57 8.72 -10.52
N ILE A 138 -2.86 9.10 -11.76
CA ILE A 138 -2.51 8.29 -12.94
C ILE A 138 -0.99 8.13 -13.03
N ARG A 139 -0.23 9.23 -12.89
CA ARG A 139 1.23 9.22 -12.87
C ARG A 139 1.80 8.34 -11.76
N GLN A 140 1.23 8.39 -10.56
CA GLN A 140 1.63 7.56 -9.42
C GLN A 140 1.48 6.07 -9.73
N ASN A 141 0.33 5.69 -10.32
CA ASN A 141 0.05 4.32 -10.73
C ASN A 141 1.11 3.81 -11.73
N GLU A 142 1.41 4.60 -12.74
CA GLU A 142 2.47 4.28 -13.71
C GLU A 142 3.87 4.29 -13.11
N ALA A 143 4.14 5.20 -12.15
CA ALA A 143 5.47 5.34 -11.55
C ALA A 143 5.88 4.07 -10.81
N ILE A 144 4.99 3.45 -10.04
CA ILE A 144 5.31 2.21 -9.34
C ILE A 144 5.49 1.04 -10.30
N ALA A 145 4.70 0.97 -11.37
CA ALA A 145 4.86 -0.05 -12.39
C ALA A 145 6.22 0.07 -13.12
N ARG A 146 6.62 1.29 -13.46
CA ARG A 146 7.96 1.55 -14.05
C ARG A 146 9.08 1.20 -13.08
N ALA A 147 8.97 1.60 -11.81
CA ALA A 147 10.02 1.42 -10.82
C ALA A 147 10.24 -0.05 -10.45
N TRP A 148 9.16 -0.82 -10.26
CA TRP A 148 9.25 -2.20 -9.81
C TRP A 148 9.18 -3.23 -10.94
N GLY A 149 8.74 -2.82 -12.12
CA GLY A 149 8.67 -3.65 -13.33
C GLY A 149 7.54 -4.69 -13.32
N PRO A 150 7.31 -5.35 -14.48
CA PRO A 150 6.12 -6.19 -14.69
C PRO A 150 6.12 -7.48 -13.85
N ARG A 151 7.27 -7.88 -13.31
CA ARG A 151 7.31 -9.05 -12.42
C ARG A 151 6.69 -8.74 -11.05
N ALA A 152 6.98 -7.56 -10.49
CA ALA A 152 6.48 -7.15 -9.19
C ALA A 152 5.13 -6.42 -9.30
N VAL A 153 4.87 -5.73 -10.43
CA VAL A 153 3.61 -5.03 -10.72
C VAL A 153 3.04 -5.55 -12.04
N PRO A 154 2.48 -6.76 -12.05
CA PRO A 154 1.94 -7.35 -13.29
C PRO A 154 0.62 -6.73 -13.73
N VAL A 155 -0.08 -6.03 -12.85
CA VAL A 155 -1.31 -5.28 -13.13
C VAL A 155 -1.08 -3.82 -12.79
N CYS A 156 -1.25 -2.96 -13.79
CA CYS A 156 -1.24 -1.51 -13.68
C CYS A 156 -2.37 -1.00 -14.58
N GLU A 157 -3.57 -0.84 -14.02
CA GLU A 157 -4.79 -0.55 -14.77
C GLU A 157 -5.42 0.78 -14.34
N LEU A 158 -6.20 1.36 -15.24
CA LEU A 158 -7.11 2.46 -14.93
C LEU A 158 -8.55 1.94 -15.02
N ALA A 159 -9.34 2.17 -13.98
CA ALA A 159 -10.77 1.85 -13.95
C ALA A 159 -11.57 2.92 -14.66
N PRO A 160 -12.11 2.67 -15.85
CA PRO A 160 -12.79 3.69 -16.65
C PRO A 160 -14.03 4.26 -15.94
N GLY A 161 -14.24 5.58 -16.03
CA GLY A 161 -15.43 6.23 -15.51
C GLY A 161 -15.47 6.39 -13.98
N LEU A 162 -14.45 5.95 -13.25
CA LEU A 162 -14.38 6.07 -11.80
C LEU A 162 -13.39 7.16 -11.38
N ASP A 163 -13.77 7.92 -10.37
CA ASP A 163 -12.92 8.89 -9.67
C ASP A 163 -12.32 8.30 -8.39
N HIS A 164 -11.60 9.13 -7.63
CA HIS A 164 -10.89 8.74 -6.41
C HIS A 164 -11.78 8.13 -5.32
N PHE A 165 -13.07 8.45 -5.28
CA PHE A 165 -13.99 7.96 -4.26
C PHE A 165 -14.87 6.82 -4.78
N SER A 166 -15.41 6.95 -5.97
CA SER A 166 -16.29 5.94 -6.58
C SER A 166 -15.55 4.62 -6.89
N ILE A 167 -14.24 4.65 -7.08
CA ILE A 167 -13.44 3.43 -7.26
C ILE A 167 -13.49 2.49 -6.05
N VAL A 168 -13.77 3.01 -4.86
CA VAL A 168 -13.89 2.17 -3.65
C VAL A 168 -15.14 1.30 -3.71
N ASP A 169 -16.24 1.81 -4.25
CA ASP A 169 -17.49 1.07 -4.40
C ASP A 169 -17.32 -0.09 -5.38
N ALA A 170 -16.50 0.10 -6.42
CA ALA A 170 -16.20 -0.93 -7.41
C ALA A 170 -15.49 -2.17 -6.80
N LEU A 171 -14.82 -2.03 -5.67
CA LEU A 171 -14.23 -3.17 -4.96
C LEU A 171 -15.30 -4.10 -4.37
N ALA A 172 -16.46 -3.55 -4.00
CA ALA A 172 -17.58 -4.31 -3.45
C ALA A 172 -18.50 -4.92 -4.52
N ASP A 173 -18.37 -4.53 -5.78
CA ASP A 173 -19.16 -5.04 -6.90
C ASP A 173 -18.54 -6.32 -7.49
N PRO A 174 -19.14 -7.51 -7.29
CA PRO A 174 -18.59 -8.77 -7.81
C PRO A 174 -18.46 -8.84 -9.34
N THR A 175 -19.11 -7.96 -10.07
CA THR A 175 -19.06 -7.90 -11.53
C THR A 175 -17.97 -6.94 -12.05
N HIS A 176 -17.35 -6.18 -11.16
CA HIS A 176 -16.36 -5.19 -11.55
C HIS A 176 -14.94 -5.77 -11.56
N ARG A 177 -14.13 -5.36 -12.54
CA ARG A 177 -12.73 -5.80 -12.71
C ARG A 177 -11.89 -5.66 -11.44
N LEU A 178 -12.07 -4.60 -10.65
CA LEU A 178 -11.33 -4.38 -9.41
C LEU A 178 -11.60 -5.46 -8.37
N HIS A 179 -12.86 -5.92 -8.26
CA HIS A 179 -13.22 -7.05 -7.39
C HIS A 179 -12.56 -8.35 -7.86
N GLU A 180 -12.61 -8.64 -9.17
CA GLU A 180 -11.94 -9.82 -9.75
C GLU A 180 -10.45 -9.83 -9.41
N LEU A 181 -9.77 -8.69 -9.57
CA LEU A 181 -8.35 -8.56 -9.23
C LEU A 181 -8.07 -8.80 -7.74
N ALA A 182 -8.96 -8.34 -6.85
CA ALA A 182 -8.83 -8.59 -5.42
C ALA A 182 -8.96 -10.08 -5.10
N VAL A 183 -9.95 -10.77 -5.68
CA VAL A 183 -10.16 -12.22 -5.52
C VAL A 183 -8.98 -13.00 -6.10
N GLU A 184 -8.51 -12.65 -7.30
CA GLU A 184 -7.33 -13.27 -7.91
C GLU A 184 -6.12 -13.23 -6.97
N LEU A 185 -5.84 -12.07 -6.35
CA LEU A 185 -4.72 -11.94 -5.41
C LEU A 185 -4.89 -12.80 -4.15
N LEU A 186 -6.11 -13.00 -3.67
CA LEU A 186 -6.40 -13.86 -2.52
C LEU A 186 -6.25 -15.34 -2.84
N GLU A 187 -6.53 -15.77 -4.07
CA GLU A 187 -6.47 -17.16 -4.50
C GLU A 187 -5.06 -17.59 -4.91
N ARG A 188 -4.19 -16.65 -5.25
CA ARG A 188 -2.80 -16.96 -5.64
C ARG A 188 -2.06 -17.69 -4.53
N ARG A 189 -1.34 -18.75 -4.93
CA ARG A 189 -0.57 -19.63 -4.03
C ARG A 189 0.95 -19.57 -4.26
N ASP A 190 1.42 -18.69 -5.14
CA ASP A 190 2.82 -18.54 -5.53
C ASP A 190 3.65 -17.58 -4.63
#